data_e2d46a1a8c69c6752f41d7e9b4badaba
#
_entry.id   e2d46a1a8c69c6752f41d7e9b4badaba
#
_cell.length_a   1.000
_cell.length_b   1.000
_cell.length_c   1.000
_cell.angle_alpha   90.00
_cell.angle_beta   90.00
_cell.angle_gamma   90.00
#
_symmetry.space_group_name_H-M   'P 1'
#
loop_
_entity.id
_entity.type
_entity.pdbx_description
1 polymer ?
#
loop_
_entity_poly.entity_id
_entity_poly.type
_entity_poly.pdbx_seq_one_letter_code
_entity_poly.pdbx_strand_id
1 'polypeptide(L)'
;MNKEIKKLFFIMALVCCIMPRAQGSPPSLYAFSAKWTPFQFQTLVFPLVAPVALFDCDTPVYGIDLTLVGFQKKTCGLSCGLLSSHGDHYGLGVALASGGENNYGLMCSAVNVFEGCGGVAVGVLNFNHEEEGTLAKSDNLLQIGLFNHAPNGLQIGVLNHNPNALIPWMVLFNCSSRERSNPPPPPERDNTVEGTK
;
A
#
# COMPACT_ATOMS: atom_id res chain seq x y z
N MET A 1 -12.87 26.52 -5.87
CA MET A 1 -12.89 25.05 -6.03
C MET A 1 -14.33 24.62 -6.18
N ASN A 2 -14.69 23.97 -7.30
CA ASN A 2 -16.05 23.61 -7.66
C ASN A 2 -16.66 22.67 -6.61
N LYS A 3 -17.98 22.80 -6.34
CA LYS A 3 -18.73 22.02 -5.34
C LYS A 3 -18.63 20.51 -5.60
N GLU A 4 -18.57 20.12 -6.87
CA GLU A 4 -18.43 18.72 -7.30
C GLU A 4 -17.03 18.16 -7.02
N ILE A 5 -16.01 18.98 -7.16
CA ILE A 5 -14.63 18.61 -6.81
C ILE A 5 -14.50 18.40 -5.29
N LYS A 6 -15.14 19.23 -4.47
CA LYS A 6 -15.16 19.03 -2.99
C LYS A 6 -15.86 17.74 -2.59
N LYS A 7 -16.98 17.40 -3.26
CA LYS A 7 -17.69 16.13 -3.01
C LYS A 7 -16.82 14.92 -3.39
N LEU A 8 -16.14 15.01 -4.54
CA LEU A 8 -15.25 13.95 -5.00
C LEU A 8 -14.10 13.73 -4.01
N PHE A 9 -13.46 14.82 -3.54
CA PHE A 9 -12.43 14.76 -2.51
C PHE A 9 -12.96 14.18 -1.19
N PHE A 10 -14.16 14.57 -0.78
CA PHE A 10 -14.77 14.05 0.43
C PHE A 10 -15.11 12.56 0.31
N ILE A 11 -15.65 12.12 -0.84
CA ILE A 11 -15.93 10.70 -1.11
C ILE A 11 -14.62 9.91 -1.15
N MET A 12 -13.57 10.44 -1.78
CA MET A 12 -12.27 9.80 -1.83
C MET A 12 -11.61 9.71 -0.44
N ALA A 13 -11.67 10.77 0.35
CA ALA A 13 -11.19 10.74 1.74
C ALA A 13 -12.00 9.73 2.58
N LEU A 14 -13.31 9.65 2.36
CA LEU A 14 -14.19 8.67 3.01
C LEU A 14 -13.84 7.24 2.59
N VAL A 15 -13.59 6.99 1.31
CA VAL A 15 -13.14 5.68 0.80
C VAL A 15 -11.79 5.30 1.40
N CYS A 16 -10.84 6.23 1.48
CA CYS A 16 -9.54 6.00 2.14
C CYS A 16 -9.67 5.74 3.65
N CYS A 17 -10.66 6.36 4.32
CA CYS A 17 -10.94 6.10 5.73
C CYS A 17 -11.69 4.79 5.98
N ILE A 18 -12.45 4.31 4.97
CA ILE A 18 -13.23 3.05 5.07
C ILE A 18 -12.38 1.85 4.65
N MET A 19 -11.29 2.05 3.88
CA MET A 19 -10.35 0.96 3.62
C MET A 19 -9.77 0.51 4.96
N PRO A 20 -10.05 -0.74 5.39
CA PRO A 20 -9.55 -1.21 6.68
C PRO A 20 -8.02 -1.17 6.67
N ARG A 21 -7.45 -0.43 7.62
CA ARG A 21 -6.04 -0.63 7.96
C ARG A 21 -5.89 -2.07 8.39
N ALA A 22 -5.03 -2.80 7.73
CA ALA A 22 -4.95 -4.25 7.83
C ALA A 22 -4.30 -4.71 9.14
N GLN A 23 -4.93 -4.45 10.27
CA GLN A 23 -4.57 -5.03 11.56
C GLN A 23 -5.41 -6.28 11.91
N GLY A 24 -6.09 -6.85 10.94
CA GLY A 24 -6.86 -8.09 11.06
C GLY A 24 -7.73 -8.27 9.82
N SER A 25 -7.82 -9.48 9.32
CA SER A 25 -8.68 -9.78 8.18
C SER A 25 -10.12 -9.36 8.51
N PRO A 26 -10.77 -8.52 7.70
CA PRO A 26 -12.16 -8.17 7.94
C PRO A 26 -13.02 -9.45 7.89
N PRO A 27 -14.07 -9.55 8.70
CA PRO A 27 -14.98 -10.69 8.64
C PRO A 27 -15.58 -10.77 7.24
N SER A 28 -15.25 -11.81 6.50
CA SER A 28 -15.78 -12.10 5.17
C SER A 28 -16.53 -13.41 5.18
N LEU A 29 -17.62 -13.46 4.40
CA LEU A 29 -18.29 -14.72 4.09
C LEU A 29 -17.54 -15.37 2.94
N TYR A 30 -17.04 -16.59 3.12
CA TYR A 30 -16.31 -17.32 2.10
C TYR A 30 -16.88 -18.73 1.91
N ALA A 31 -16.77 -19.25 0.68
CA ALA A 31 -17.26 -20.59 0.35
C ALA A 31 -16.23 -21.68 0.68
N PHE A 32 -14.95 -21.37 0.53
CA PHE A 32 -13.87 -22.35 0.68
C PHE A 32 -12.71 -21.78 1.49
N SER A 33 -11.99 -22.65 2.18
CA SER A 33 -10.72 -22.36 2.84
C SER A 33 -9.64 -23.25 2.24
N ALA A 34 -8.51 -22.66 1.87
CA ALA A 34 -7.40 -23.37 1.25
C ALA A 34 -6.05 -22.79 1.72
N LYS A 35 -4.96 -23.54 1.53
CA LYS A 35 -3.61 -23.03 1.81
C LYS A 35 -3.18 -21.97 0.79
N TRP A 36 -3.69 -22.05 -0.44
CA TRP A 36 -3.49 -21.08 -1.53
C TRP A 36 -4.53 -21.32 -2.62
N THR A 37 -4.74 -20.36 -3.49
CA THR A 37 -5.63 -20.48 -4.65
C THR A 37 -5.00 -19.85 -5.89
N PRO A 38 -5.22 -20.42 -7.10
CA PRO A 38 -4.82 -19.77 -8.34
C PRO A 38 -5.81 -18.70 -8.80
N PHE A 39 -7.03 -18.70 -8.25
CA PHE A 39 -8.09 -17.77 -8.63
C PHE A 39 -8.90 -17.37 -7.41
N GLN A 40 -9.17 -16.08 -7.29
CA GLN A 40 -10.05 -15.50 -6.28
C GLN A 40 -11.07 -14.59 -6.92
N PHE A 41 -12.27 -14.59 -6.37
CA PHE A 41 -13.33 -13.64 -6.70
C PHE A 41 -13.90 -13.07 -5.40
N GLN A 42 -13.99 -11.73 -5.33
CA GLN A 42 -14.57 -11.04 -4.18
C GLN A 42 -15.55 -9.98 -4.65
N THR A 43 -16.66 -9.85 -3.94
CA THR A 43 -17.66 -8.82 -4.19
C THR A 43 -18.37 -8.42 -2.90
N LEU A 44 -19.06 -7.29 -2.94
CA LEU A 44 -19.97 -6.87 -1.88
C LEU A 44 -21.39 -7.26 -2.26
N VAL A 45 -22.07 -8.02 -1.42
CA VAL A 45 -23.48 -8.38 -1.63
C VAL A 45 -24.36 -7.48 -0.76
N PHE A 46 -25.20 -6.72 -1.41
CA PHE A 46 -26.20 -5.89 -0.73
C PHE A 46 -27.43 -6.74 -0.38
N PRO A 47 -28.04 -6.64 0.85
CA PRO A 47 -27.83 -5.67 1.92
C PRO A 47 -26.82 -6.11 2.99
N LEU A 48 -26.17 -7.24 2.84
CA LEU A 48 -25.12 -7.70 3.73
C LEU A 48 -23.87 -6.85 3.54
N VAL A 49 -23.62 -5.83 4.22
CA VAL A 49 -22.43 -4.97 4.12
C VAL A 49 -21.12 -5.72 4.46
N ALA A 50 -21.05 -7.00 4.09
CA ALA A 50 -19.89 -7.85 4.27
C ALA A 50 -19.35 -8.31 2.90
N PRO A 51 -18.03 -8.32 2.69
CA PRO A 51 -17.44 -8.87 1.49
C PRO A 51 -17.73 -10.37 1.41
N VAL A 52 -18.18 -10.82 0.25
CA VAL A 52 -18.37 -12.24 -0.07
C VAL A 52 -17.23 -12.65 -0.99
N ALA A 53 -16.51 -13.68 -0.61
CA ALA A 53 -15.34 -14.17 -1.30
C ALA A 53 -15.52 -15.64 -1.70
N LEU A 54 -14.84 -16.08 -2.76
CA LEU A 54 -14.80 -17.49 -3.11
C LEU A 54 -13.94 -18.24 -2.10
N PHE A 55 -12.79 -17.70 -1.74
CA PHE A 55 -11.90 -18.22 -0.72
C PHE A 55 -11.74 -17.22 0.42
N ASP A 56 -11.30 -17.69 1.57
CA ASP A 56 -10.97 -16.86 2.71
C ASP A 56 -9.94 -15.79 2.32
N CYS A 57 -10.10 -14.56 2.84
CA CYS A 57 -9.18 -13.45 2.57
C CYS A 57 -7.74 -13.73 3.04
N ASP A 58 -7.57 -14.64 4.00
CA ASP A 58 -6.24 -15.10 4.45
C ASP A 58 -5.59 -16.10 3.49
N THR A 59 -6.35 -16.65 2.53
CA THR A 59 -5.83 -17.58 1.51
C THR A 59 -4.99 -16.82 0.49
N PRO A 60 -3.67 -17.07 0.36
CA PRO A 60 -2.85 -16.42 -0.63
C PRO A 60 -3.31 -16.75 -2.06
N VAL A 61 -3.40 -15.74 -2.91
CA VAL A 61 -3.72 -15.89 -4.33
C VAL A 61 -2.43 -15.91 -5.15
N TYR A 62 -2.21 -17.00 -5.88
CA TYR A 62 -1.11 -17.14 -6.85
C TYR A 62 -1.69 -17.28 -8.25
N GLY A 63 -2.03 -16.16 -8.89
CA GLY A 63 -2.64 -16.16 -10.21
C GLY A 63 -3.54 -14.97 -10.45
N ILE A 64 -4.85 -15.17 -10.52
CA ILE A 64 -5.81 -14.14 -10.86
C ILE A 64 -6.72 -13.82 -9.67
N ASP A 65 -6.76 -12.56 -9.27
CA ASP A 65 -7.65 -12.01 -8.27
C ASP A 65 -8.62 -11.01 -8.92
N LEU A 66 -9.91 -11.33 -8.90
CA LEU A 66 -10.99 -10.47 -9.39
C LEU A 66 -11.79 -9.94 -8.19
N THR A 67 -11.52 -8.71 -7.82
CA THR A 67 -12.12 -8.09 -6.63
C THR A 67 -12.95 -6.88 -7.00
N LEU A 68 -14.27 -6.99 -7.01
CA LEU A 68 -15.13 -5.80 -7.17
C LEU A 68 -14.98 -4.89 -5.94
N VAL A 69 -15.23 -5.43 -4.76
CA VAL A 69 -14.96 -4.78 -3.48
C VAL A 69 -14.46 -5.84 -2.51
N GLY A 70 -13.26 -5.69 -2.00
CA GLY A 70 -12.75 -6.70 -1.09
C GLY A 70 -11.34 -6.45 -0.59
N PHE A 71 -10.91 -7.39 0.22
CA PHE A 71 -9.60 -7.41 0.84
C PHE A 71 -8.94 -8.77 0.61
N GLN A 72 -7.65 -8.77 0.33
CA GLN A 72 -6.85 -9.98 0.17
C GLN A 72 -5.51 -9.81 0.89
N LYS A 73 -5.15 -10.77 1.76
CA LYS A 73 -3.92 -10.67 2.54
C LYS A 73 -2.67 -10.74 1.67
N LYS A 74 -2.66 -11.60 0.65
CA LYS A 74 -1.53 -11.74 -0.25
C LYS A 74 -1.98 -12.10 -1.66
N THR A 75 -1.53 -11.32 -2.64
CA THR A 75 -1.78 -11.58 -4.05
C THR A 75 -0.46 -11.58 -4.82
N CYS A 76 -0.22 -12.65 -5.58
CA CYS A 76 0.90 -12.80 -6.49
C CYS A 76 0.38 -13.09 -7.89
N GLY A 77 0.40 -12.13 -8.80
CA GLY A 77 -0.07 -12.30 -10.18
C GLY A 77 -0.85 -11.11 -10.69
N LEU A 78 -2.00 -11.36 -11.29
CA LEU A 78 -2.88 -10.34 -11.85
C LEU A 78 -4.03 -10.05 -10.87
N SER A 79 -4.16 -8.81 -10.45
CA SER A 79 -5.31 -8.33 -9.66
C SER A 79 -6.12 -7.32 -10.47
N CYS A 80 -7.42 -7.53 -10.57
CA CYS A 80 -8.34 -6.61 -11.23
C CYS A 80 -9.53 -6.32 -10.34
N GLY A 81 -9.85 -5.03 -10.13
CA GLY A 81 -10.93 -4.68 -9.23
C GLY A 81 -11.51 -3.28 -9.40
N LEU A 82 -12.53 -2.97 -8.61
CA LEU A 82 -13.00 -1.60 -8.43
C LEU A 82 -12.38 -1.00 -7.16
N LEU A 83 -12.63 -1.62 -6.00
CA LEU A 83 -12.07 -1.23 -4.71
C LEU A 83 -11.33 -2.45 -4.16
N SER A 84 -10.03 -2.46 -4.27
CA SER A 84 -9.20 -3.58 -3.83
C SER A 84 -8.22 -3.15 -2.75
N SER A 85 -8.12 -3.96 -1.71
CA SER A 85 -7.12 -3.78 -0.67
C SER A 85 -6.31 -5.07 -0.52
N HIS A 86 -5.00 -4.93 -0.41
CA HIS A 86 -4.08 -6.06 -0.30
C HIS A 86 -3.15 -5.86 0.90
N GLY A 87 -2.85 -6.91 1.65
CA GLY A 87 -1.73 -6.89 2.58
C GLY A 87 -0.43 -6.78 1.78
N ASP A 88 -0.06 -7.85 1.08
CA ASP A 88 1.09 -7.87 0.17
C ASP A 88 0.65 -8.08 -1.28
N HIS A 89 1.03 -7.20 -2.17
CA HIS A 89 0.78 -7.32 -3.61
C HIS A 89 2.08 -7.51 -4.40
N TYR A 90 2.15 -8.59 -5.19
CA TYR A 90 3.24 -8.89 -6.11
C TYR A 90 2.69 -9.14 -7.50
N GLY A 91 3.05 -8.33 -8.48
CA GLY A 91 2.62 -8.51 -9.86
C GLY A 91 1.95 -7.28 -10.45
N LEU A 92 0.90 -7.49 -11.25
CA LEU A 92 0.17 -6.42 -11.93
C LEU A 92 -1.21 -6.25 -11.29
N GLY A 93 -1.50 -5.06 -10.81
CA GLY A 93 -2.82 -4.69 -10.31
C GLY A 93 -3.47 -3.58 -11.13
N VAL A 94 -4.76 -3.70 -11.39
CA VAL A 94 -5.58 -2.68 -12.06
C VAL A 94 -6.87 -2.48 -11.27
N ALA A 95 -7.12 -1.26 -10.79
CA ALA A 95 -8.31 -0.97 -10.01
C ALA A 95 -8.82 0.46 -10.25
N LEU A 96 -10.00 0.80 -9.75
CA LEU A 96 -10.43 2.19 -9.63
C LEU A 96 -9.77 2.83 -8.41
N ALA A 97 -9.80 2.13 -7.26
CA ALA A 97 -9.05 2.51 -6.09
C ALA A 97 -8.38 1.28 -5.48
N SER A 98 -7.12 1.41 -5.13
CA SER A 98 -6.34 0.35 -4.51
C SER A 98 -5.64 0.85 -3.24
N GLY A 99 -5.48 -0.05 -2.30
CA GLY A 99 -4.77 0.25 -1.07
C GLY A 99 -4.22 -1.01 -0.40
N GLY A 100 -3.50 -0.82 0.68
CA GLY A 100 -2.98 -1.93 1.46
C GLY A 100 -1.67 -1.64 2.17
N GLU A 101 -1.06 -2.71 2.69
CA GLU A 101 0.19 -2.58 3.42
C GLU A 101 1.36 -2.41 2.45
N ASN A 102 1.62 -3.40 1.60
CA ASN A 102 2.80 -3.41 0.75
C ASN A 102 2.47 -3.65 -0.73
N ASN A 103 2.98 -2.83 -1.61
CA ASN A 103 2.98 -3.07 -3.05
C ASN A 103 4.40 -3.25 -3.56
N TYR A 104 4.72 -4.46 -4.01
CA TYR A 104 6.01 -4.80 -4.64
C TYR A 104 5.91 -5.00 -6.15
N GLY A 105 4.76 -4.74 -6.74
CA GLY A 105 4.47 -4.88 -8.15
C GLY A 105 4.18 -3.57 -8.85
N LEU A 106 3.47 -3.65 -9.98
CA LEU A 106 2.91 -2.53 -10.70
C LEU A 106 1.43 -2.40 -10.37
N MET A 107 1.03 -1.30 -9.75
CA MET A 107 -0.37 -0.99 -9.47
C MET A 107 -0.83 0.20 -10.30
N CYS A 108 -1.86 0.00 -11.10
CA CYS A 108 -2.49 1.01 -11.93
C CYS A 108 -3.91 1.28 -11.42
N SER A 109 -4.14 2.42 -10.79
CA SER A 109 -5.48 2.79 -10.33
C SER A 109 -5.66 4.31 -10.25
N ALA A 110 -6.91 4.79 -10.28
CA ALA A 110 -7.13 6.23 -10.14
C ALA A 110 -6.62 6.74 -8.78
N VAL A 111 -6.80 5.96 -7.73
CA VAL A 111 -6.30 6.26 -6.37
C VAL A 111 -5.51 5.08 -5.83
N ASN A 112 -4.28 5.33 -5.44
CA ASN A 112 -3.41 4.36 -4.76
C ASN A 112 -3.08 4.86 -3.35
N VAL A 113 -3.29 4.01 -2.33
CA VAL A 113 -2.97 4.30 -0.93
C VAL A 113 -2.27 3.09 -0.32
N PHE A 114 -0.97 3.19 -0.06
CA PHE A 114 -0.18 2.10 0.52
C PHE A 114 0.58 2.59 1.75
N GLU A 115 0.79 1.69 2.72
CA GLU A 115 1.65 1.97 3.88
C GLU A 115 3.13 1.73 3.53
N GLY A 116 3.43 0.68 2.73
CA GLY A 116 4.75 0.40 2.20
C GLY A 116 4.69 0.16 0.69
N CYS A 117 5.56 0.74 -0.08
CA CYS A 117 5.59 0.53 -1.51
C CYS A 117 7.04 0.43 -2.00
N GLY A 118 7.43 -0.78 -2.41
CA GLY A 118 8.71 -1.05 -3.08
C GLY A 118 8.58 -1.19 -4.59
N GLY A 119 7.38 -1.03 -5.14
CA GLY A 119 7.06 -1.20 -6.55
C GLY A 119 6.75 0.11 -7.27
N VAL A 120 5.85 0.00 -8.26
CA VAL A 120 5.41 1.11 -9.10
C VAL A 120 3.93 1.38 -8.86
N ALA A 121 3.57 2.62 -8.59
CA ALA A 121 2.19 3.07 -8.49
C ALA A 121 1.90 4.11 -9.60
N VAL A 122 0.94 3.80 -10.46
CA VAL A 122 0.48 4.66 -11.55
C VAL A 122 -0.97 5.04 -11.31
N GLY A 123 -1.26 6.35 -11.29
CA GLY A 123 -2.63 6.78 -11.03
C GLY A 123 -2.82 8.29 -11.09
N VAL A 124 -4.00 8.74 -10.72
CA VAL A 124 -4.27 10.18 -10.57
C VAL A 124 -3.72 10.66 -9.24
N LEU A 125 -3.98 9.91 -8.18
CA LEU A 125 -3.54 10.20 -6.83
C LEU A 125 -2.77 9.00 -6.27
N ASN A 126 -1.56 9.21 -5.85
CA ASN A 126 -0.72 8.20 -5.24
C ASN A 126 -0.26 8.68 -3.86
N PHE A 127 -0.62 7.92 -2.83
CA PHE A 127 -0.23 8.17 -1.45
C PHE A 127 0.53 6.96 -0.90
N ASN A 128 1.69 7.21 -0.35
CA ASN A 128 2.42 6.25 0.45
C ASN A 128 2.67 6.85 1.83
N HIS A 129 2.24 6.15 2.86
CA HIS A 129 2.38 6.58 4.25
C HIS A 129 3.29 5.59 4.97
N GLU A 130 4.44 6.05 5.40
CA GLU A 130 5.36 5.27 6.23
C GLU A 130 5.04 5.52 7.70
N GLU A 131 4.72 4.48 8.47
CA GLU A 131 4.65 4.61 9.93
C GLU A 131 6.05 4.73 10.51
N GLU A 132 6.26 5.72 11.39
CA GLU A 132 7.51 5.89 12.12
C GLU A 132 7.80 4.63 12.95
N GLY A 133 8.94 4.00 12.72
CA GLY A 133 9.38 2.81 13.46
C GLY A 133 9.19 1.48 12.74
N THR A 134 8.45 1.43 11.66
CA THR A 134 8.43 0.26 10.79
C THR A 134 9.69 0.32 9.93
N LEU A 135 10.47 -0.77 9.93
CA LEU A 135 11.58 -0.94 8.99
C LEU A 135 10.99 -1.16 7.59
N ALA A 136 10.31 -0.14 7.07
CA ALA A 136 9.73 -0.17 5.74
C ALA A 136 10.86 -0.34 4.73
N LYS A 137 10.90 -1.49 4.14
CA LYS A 137 11.91 -2.00 3.21
C LYS A 137 11.81 -1.39 1.82
N SER A 138 11.31 -0.17 1.71
CA SER A 138 10.89 0.41 0.44
C SER A 138 11.86 1.46 -0.07
N ASP A 139 13.04 1.00 -0.53
CA ASP A 139 14.04 1.90 -1.14
C ASP A 139 13.75 2.21 -2.64
N ASN A 140 12.76 1.58 -3.28
CA ASN A 140 12.56 1.64 -4.74
C ASN A 140 11.11 1.96 -5.15
N LEU A 141 10.50 2.95 -4.55
CA LEU A 141 9.18 3.42 -4.96
C LEU A 141 9.27 4.31 -6.20
N LEU A 142 8.46 4.00 -7.22
CA LEU A 142 8.17 4.90 -8.33
C LEU A 142 6.68 5.25 -8.32
N GLN A 143 6.35 6.53 -8.21
CA GLN A 143 4.99 7.04 -8.35
C GLN A 143 4.86 7.88 -9.62
N ILE A 144 3.85 7.58 -10.44
CA ILE A 144 3.51 8.33 -11.65
C ILE A 144 2.06 8.77 -11.56
N GLY A 145 1.81 10.08 -11.53
CA GLY A 145 0.44 10.58 -11.37
C GLY A 145 0.29 12.09 -11.42
N LEU A 146 -0.93 12.59 -11.22
CA LEU A 146 -1.13 14.03 -11.10
C LEU A 146 -0.67 14.54 -9.74
N PHE A 147 -1.01 13.82 -8.67
CA PHE A 147 -0.55 14.11 -7.32
C PHE A 147 0.12 12.87 -6.74
N ASN A 148 1.34 13.03 -6.27
CA ASN A 148 2.12 11.98 -5.65
C ASN A 148 2.57 12.43 -4.25
N HIS A 149 2.44 11.53 -3.28
CA HIS A 149 2.93 11.73 -1.92
C HIS A 149 3.62 10.47 -1.44
N ALA A 150 4.91 10.58 -1.15
CA ALA A 150 5.67 9.51 -0.50
C ALA A 150 6.88 10.09 0.22
N PRO A 151 7.29 9.52 1.35
CA PRO A 151 8.48 9.95 2.07
C PRO A 151 9.79 9.60 1.36
N ASN A 152 9.76 8.60 0.46
CA ASN A 152 10.93 8.12 -0.28
C ASN A 152 10.59 7.77 -1.72
N GLY A 153 11.63 7.62 -2.56
CA GLY A 153 11.51 7.18 -3.93
C GLY A 153 11.46 8.30 -4.96
N LEU A 154 11.10 7.93 -6.18
CA LEU A 154 10.98 8.84 -7.33
C LEU A 154 9.50 9.10 -7.61
N GLN A 155 9.14 10.36 -7.71
CA GLN A 155 7.81 10.84 -8.04
C GLN A 155 7.84 11.60 -9.35
N ILE A 156 6.95 11.26 -10.27
CA ILE A 156 6.78 11.91 -11.57
C ILE A 156 5.32 12.32 -11.71
N GLY A 157 5.06 13.63 -11.80
CA GLY A 157 3.69 14.12 -11.89
C GLY A 157 3.57 15.62 -11.80
N VAL A 158 2.33 16.11 -11.85
CA VAL A 158 2.08 17.55 -11.84
C VAL A 158 2.45 18.17 -10.50
N LEU A 159 2.12 17.51 -9.40
CA LEU A 159 2.44 17.95 -8.06
C LEU A 159 2.98 16.76 -7.23
N ASN A 160 4.19 16.89 -6.76
CA ASN A 160 4.89 15.86 -6.02
C ASN A 160 5.25 16.39 -4.64
N HIS A 161 4.88 15.65 -3.61
CA HIS A 161 5.21 15.94 -2.21
C HIS A 161 6.05 14.80 -1.61
N ASN A 162 7.27 15.14 -1.27
CA ASN A 162 8.19 14.23 -0.59
C ASN A 162 8.78 14.94 0.63
N PRO A 163 8.34 14.61 1.85
CA PRO A 163 8.76 15.31 3.07
C PRO A 163 10.26 15.14 3.36
N ASN A 164 10.90 14.09 2.85
CA ASN A 164 12.32 13.80 3.07
C ASN A 164 13.23 14.36 1.96
N ALA A 165 12.66 14.99 0.92
CA ALA A 165 13.46 15.61 -0.13
C ALA A 165 13.98 16.98 0.31
N LEU A 166 15.09 17.43 -0.31
CA LEU A 166 15.66 18.77 -0.11
C LEU A 166 14.62 19.88 -0.37
N ILE A 167 13.76 19.67 -1.37
CA ILE A 167 12.61 20.51 -1.66
C ILE A 167 11.36 19.64 -1.55
N PRO A 168 10.56 19.77 -0.47
CA PRO A 168 9.42 18.89 -0.22
C PRO A 168 8.36 18.91 -1.33
N TRP A 169 8.11 20.07 -1.93
CA TRP A 169 7.13 20.24 -2.99
C TRP A 169 7.79 20.55 -4.31
N MET A 170 7.58 19.71 -5.31
CA MET A 170 8.11 19.92 -6.67
C MET A 170 7.06 19.63 -7.73
N VAL A 171 7.19 20.31 -8.86
CA VAL A 171 6.43 20.06 -10.08
C VAL A 171 7.27 19.20 -11.02
N LEU A 172 6.64 18.31 -11.78
CA LEU A 172 7.18 17.35 -12.73
C LEU A 172 7.88 16.16 -12.08
N PHE A 173 8.86 16.35 -11.22
CA PHE A 173 9.53 15.23 -10.54
C PHE A 173 10.03 15.64 -9.16
N ASN A 174 10.10 14.66 -8.27
CA ASN A 174 10.72 14.79 -6.96
C ASN A 174 11.38 13.47 -6.59
N CYS A 175 12.46 13.49 -5.85
CA CYS A 175 13.14 12.28 -5.39
C CYS A 175 13.84 12.50 -4.05
N SER A 176 13.82 11.48 -3.24
CA SER A 176 14.75 11.35 -2.11
C SER A 176 15.10 9.88 -1.92
N SER A 177 16.29 9.63 -1.43
CA SER A 177 16.68 8.33 -0.92
C SER A 177 16.80 8.43 0.59
N ARG A 178 16.31 7.44 1.31
CA ARG A 178 16.53 7.35 2.76
C ARG A 178 18.03 7.17 2.99
N GLU A 179 18.65 8.11 3.69
CA GLU A 179 20.01 7.90 4.18
C GLU A 179 19.96 6.72 5.17
N ARG A 180 20.66 5.64 4.87
CA ARG A 180 20.78 4.54 5.83
C ARG A 180 21.42 5.11 7.08
N SER A 181 20.66 5.32 8.14
CA SER A 181 21.21 5.59 9.45
C SER A 181 22.15 4.42 9.77
N ASN A 182 23.45 4.69 9.79
CA ASN A 182 24.41 3.70 10.27
C ASN A 182 23.90 3.21 11.63
N PRO A 183 23.86 1.88 11.87
CA PRO A 183 23.50 1.38 13.18
C PRO A 183 24.38 2.08 14.22
N PRO A 184 23.82 2.46 15.37
CA PRO A 184 24.62 3.08 16.41
C PRO A 184 25.83 2.19 16.70
N PRO A 185 27.03 2.77 16.90
CA PRO A 185 28.21 1.98 17.20
C PRO A 185 27.89 1.02 18.36
N PRO A 186 28.34 -0.22 18.29
CA PRO A 186 28.11 -1.18 19.36
C PRO A 186 28.58 -0.56 20.69
N PRO A 187 27.83 -0.77 21.79
CA PRO A 187 28.20 -0.22 23.07
C PRO A 187 29.64 -0.61 23.38
N GLU A 188 30.45 0.38 23.68
CA GLU A 188 31.84 0.21 24.04
C GLU A 188 31.92 -0.81 25.19
N ARG A 189 32.53 -1.95 24.97
CA ARG A 189 32.67 -2.95 26.02
C ARG A 189 33.54 -2.33 27.10
N ASP A 190 32.93 -2.05 28.21
CA ASP A 190 33.65 -1.63 29.42
C ASP A 190 34.57 -2.80 29.84
N ASN A 191 35.84 -2.69 29.45
CA ASN A 191 36.86 -3.66 29.80
C ASN A 191 37.46 -3.37 31.20
N THR A 192 36.69 -2.77 32.09
CA THR A 192 37.07 -2.71 33.51
C THR A 192 36.95 -4.11 34.09
N VAL A 193 37.91 -4.95 33.77
CA VAL A 193 38.23 -6.15 34.56
C VAL A 193 38.80 -5.66 35.87
N GLU A 194 37.94 -5.57 36.87
CA GLU A 194 38.37 -5.46 38.25
C GLU A 194 39.23 -6.69 38.59
N GLY A 195 40.52 -6.46 38.65
CA GLY A 195 41.47 -7.36 39.28
C GLY A 195 41.22 -7.40 40.77
N THR A 196 40.50 -8.39 41.23
CA THR A 196 40.43 -8.74 42.66
C THR A 196 41.57 -9.65 43.02
N LYS A 197 42.42 -9.09 43.90
CA LYS A 197 43.41 -9.85 44.65
C LYS A 197 42.78 -10.78 45.67
#